data_34ddddf90b2e2375b4a7695e14332abf
#
_entry.id   34ddddf90b2e2375b4a7695e14332abf
#
_cell.length_a   1.000
_cell.length_b   1.000
_cell.length_c   1.000
_cell.angle_alpha   90.00
_cell.angle_beta   90.00
_cell.angle_gamma   90.00
#
_symmetry.space_group_name_H-M   'P 1'
#
loop_
_entity.id
_entity.type
_entity.pdbx_description
1 polymer ?
#
loop_
_entity_poly.entity_id
_entity_poly.type
_entity_poly.pdbx_seq_one_letter_code
_entity_poly.pdbx_strand_id
1 'polypeptide(L)'
;MTYANRLTGLLAIRHPVLLAPMDRVAGGALAAAVSRAGGLGLIGGGYGDAAWLEREWAAAGNARVGCGFITWSLAAQPALLDRVLARRPAAVMLSFGDPHPFAPAIAAAGAKLICQVQTVEQAREAVAAGADILVVQGTEAGGHGLTRPLFALLPEVVDACPQVPVVAAGGIADGRGLAAALALGAEGVMMGTRFYAAQEALAHPAAKQRIVEARGADTVRSTVFDIVRGHAWPAPYTGRVLRNAFVQRWLGREDDLARNLDAIAGDYVAARDCGDFDIAAVVAGEACGLIHDIPPAAEIVERVVAQAARLRRAGDGPAPAGA
;
A
#
# COMPACT_ATOMS: atom_id res chain seq x y z
N MET A 1 -22.54 11.10 1.75
CA MET A 1 -22.75 10.23 0.58
C MET A 1 -22.12 8.89 0.85
N THR A 2 -22.82 7.80 0.63
CA THR A 2 -22.30 6.44 0.74
C THR A 2 -21.85 5.99 -0.65
N TYR A 3 -20.64 5.51 -0.78
CA TYR A 3 -20.14 4.90 -2.01
C TYR A 3 -20.55 3.41 -2.00
N ALA A 4 -21.82 3.13 -2.35
CA ALA A 4 -22.29 1.74 -2.46
C ALA A 4 -21.83 1.14 -3.80
N ASN A 5 -20.92 0.18 -3.75
CA ASN A 5 -20.42 -0.60 -4.88
C ASN A 5 -20.01 -2.01 -4.41
N ARG A 6 -19.51 -2.87 -5.32
CA ARG A 6 -19.13 -4.26 -4.99
C ARG A 6 -18.06 -4.30 -3.91
N LEU A 7 -17.02 -3.44 -3.99
CA LEU A 7 -15.94 -3.39 -3.01
C LEU A 7 -16.45 -3.08 -1.60
N THR A 8 -17.28 -2.02 -1.47
CA THR A 8 -17.79 -1.62 -0.16
C THR A 8 -18.74 -2.68 0.42
N GLY A 9 -19.51 -3.36 -0.42
CA GLY A 9 -20.36 -4.49 -0.01
C GLY A 9 -19.54 -5.69 0.46
N LEU A 10 -18.54 -6.13 -0.31
CA LEU A 10 -17.68 -7.27 0.02
C LEU A 10 -16.89 -7.08 1.32
N LEU A 11 -16.38 -5.86 1.53
CA LEU A 11 -15.58 -5.54 2.70
C LEU A 11 -16.42 -5.02 3.88
N ALA A 12 -17.73 -4.80 3.70
CA ALA A 12 -18.61 -4.16 4.68
C ALA A 12 -18.04 -2.84 5.24
N ILE A 13 -17.59 -1.96 4.33
CA ILE A 13 -17.02 -0.64 4.62
C ILE A 13 -17.90 0.47 4.06
N ARG A 14 -17.82 1.67 4.64
CA ARG A 14 -18.61 2.83 4.20
C ARG A 14 -17.95 3.60 3.04
N HIS A 15 -16.64 3.59 2.99
CA HIS A 15 -15.83 4.38 2.07
C HIS A 15 -14.87 3.50 1.30
N PRO A 16 -14.71 3.68 -0.02
CA PRO A 16 -13.87 2.83 -0.85
C PRO A 16 -12.39 3.21 -0.72
N VAL A 17 -11.88 3.24 0.52
CA VAL A 17 -10.53 3.64 0.88
C VAL A 17 -9.87 2.53 1.70
N LEU A 18 -8.74 2.03 1.21
CA LEU A 18 -7.93 1.01 1.88
C LEU A 18 -6.58 1.61 2.31
N LEU A 19 -6.12 1.22 3.50
CA LEU A 19 -4.74 1.45 3.95
C LEU A 19 -3.83 0.40 3.34
N ALA A 20 -2.75 0.80 2.68
CA ALA A 20 -1.72 -0.14 2.23
C ALA A 20 -0.99 -0.80 3.41
N PRO A 21 -0.72 -2.12 3.37
CA PRO A 21 -0.01 -2.83 4.44
C PRO A 21 1.49 -2.56 4.39
N MET A 22 1.92 -1.44 4.96
CA MET A 22 3.33 -1.01 4.96
C MET A 22 4.09 -1.66 6.13
N ASP A 23 5.18 -2.38 5.81
CA ASP A 23 6.05 -3.01 6.81
C ASP A 23 6.54 -1.99 7.85
N ARG A 24 6.41 -2.33 9.14
CA ARG A 24 6.85 -1.50 10.29
C ARG A 24 6.25 -0.08 10.36
N VAL A 25 5.29 0.26 9.48
CA VAL A 25 4.63 1.58 9.41
C VAL A 25 3.13 1.47 9.64
N ALA A 26 2.47 0.55 8.92
CA ALA A 26 1.04 0.30 9.09
C ALA A 26 0.81 -0.69 10.24
N GLY A 27 0.86 -0.17 11.46
CA GLY A 27 0.56 -0.92 12.69
C GLY A 27 -0.92 -0.99 13.00
N GLY A 28 -1.26 -1.65 14.11
CA GLY A 28 -2.63 -1.87 14.54
C GLY A 28 -3.42 -0.60 14.82
N ALA A 29 -2.79 0.40 15.43
CA ALA A 29 -3.43 1.69 15.72
C ALA A 29 -3.85 2.41 14.44
N LEU A 30 -2.97 2.49 13.44
CA LEU A 30 -3.27 3.10 12.14
C LEU A 30 -4.35 2.31 11.39
N ALA A 31 -4.24 0.99 11.35
CA ALA A 31 -5.23 0.15 10.68
C ALA A 31 -6.61 0.30 11.33
N ALA A 32 -6.68 0.32 12.66
CA ALA A 32 -7.91 0.53 13.40
C ALA A 32 -8.52 1.92 13.15
N ALA A 33 -7.70 2.98 13.11
CA ALA A 33 -8.16 4.34 12.85
C ALA A 33 -8.82 4.46 11.46
N VAL A 34 -8.20 3.90 10.41
CA VAL A 34 -8.76 3.85 9.06
C VAL A 34 -10.07 3.05 9.02
N SER A 35 -10.12 1.88 9.69
CA SER A 35 -11.32 1.06 9.72
C SER A 35 -12.47 1.75 10.44
N ARG A 36 -12.23 2.39 11.59
CA ARG A 36 -13.25 3.15 12.33
C ARG A 36 -13.75 4.35 11.55
N ALA A 37 -12.89 4.96 10.74
CA ALA A 37 -13.29 6.03 9.83
C ALA A 37 -14.16 5.55 8.66
N GLY A 38 -14.33 4.23 8.49
CA GLY A 38 -15.21 3.63 7.49
C GLY A 38 -14.51 3.12 6.23
N GLY A 39 -13.17 3.10 6.19
CA GLY A 39 -12.37 2.37 5.22
C GLY A 39 -12.03 0.96 5.69
N LEU A 40 -10.98 0.34 5.14
CA LEU A 40 -10.37 -0.88 5.67
C LEU A 40 -8.88 -0.64 5.93
N GLY A 41 -8.48 -0.78 7.19
CA GLY A 41 -7.08 -0.81 7.58
C GLY A 41 -6.46 -2.19 7.40
N LEU A 42 -5.25 -2.24 6.82
CA LEU A 42 -4.45 -3.45 6.72
C LEU A 42 -3.18 -3.29 7.55
N ILE A 43 -2.95 -4.22 8.48
CA ILE A 43 -1.67 -4.30 9.22
C ILE A 43 -0.59 -4.80 8.27
N GLY A 44 0.59 -4.19 8.31
CA GLY A 44 1.74 -4.60 7.51
C GLY A 44 2.42 -5.84 8.08
N GLY A 45 2.17 -7.01 7.51
CA GLY A 45 2.85 -8.27 7.85
C GLY A 45 4.29 -8.34 7.34
N GLY A 46 4.62 -7.49 6.37
CA GLY A 46 5.97 -7.27 5.88
C GLY A 46 6.73 -8.54 5.53
N TYR A 47 7.98 -8.61 6.02
CA TYR A 47 8.89 -9.76 5.82
C TYR A 47 8.67 -10.89 6.83
N GLY A 48 7.68 -10.78 7.70
CA GLY A 48 7.31 -11.82 8.65
C GLY A 48 8.02 -11.67 10.00
N ASP A 49 7.30 -11.15 10.98
CA ASP A 49 7.70 -11.09 12.38
C ASP A 49 6.47 -11.40 13.24
N ALA A 50 6.46 -12.60 13.81
CA ALA A 50 5.32 -13.07 14.60
C ALA A 50 5.06 -12.18 15.84
N ALA A 51 6.11 -11.72 16.50
CA ALA A 51 5.99 -10.87 17.68
C ALA A 51 5.45 -9.47 17.32
N TRP A 52 5.89 -8.93 16.19
CA TRP A 52 5.31 -7.71 15.61
C TRP A 52 3.83 -7.87 15.32
N LEU A 53 3.43 -8.91 14.61
CA LEU A 53 2.04 -9.16 14.26
C LEU A 53 1.16 -9.28 15.52
N GLU A 54 1.60 -9.99 16.54
CA GLU A 54 0.85 -10.12 17.80
C GLU A 54 0.65 -8.76 18.50
N ARG A 55 1.71 -7.94 18.59
CA ARG A 55 1.61 -6.59 19.20
C ARG A 55 0.67 -5.69 18.43
N GLU A 56 0.80 -5.66 17.10
CA GLU A 56 0.01 -4.77 16.27
C GLU A 56 -1.45 -5.23 16.18
N TRP A 57 -1.69 -6.55 16.23
CA TRP A 57 -3.05 -7.06 16.36
C TRP A 57 -3.70 -6.66 17.69
N ALA A 58 -2.96 -6.75 18.78
CA ALA A 58 -3.42 -6.28 20.09
C ALA A 58 -3.69 -4.76 20.07
N ALA A 59 -2.84 -3.96 19.42
CA ALA A 59 -3.02 -2.52 19.28
C ALA A 59 -4.24 -2.13 18.42
N ALA A 60 -4.66 -2.97 17.48
CA ALA A 60 -5.89 -2.78 16.72
C ALA A 60 -7.16 -2.95 17.60
N GLY A 61 -7.06 -3.70 18.70
CA GLY A 61 -8.17 -3.99 19.60
C GLY A 61 -9.27 -4.78 18.91
N ASN A 62 -10.50 -4.31 19.04
CA ASN A 62 -11.68 -4.93 18.42
C ASN A 62 -12.05 -4.30 17.05
N ALA A 63 -11.18 -3.48 16.47
CA ALA A 63 -11.42 -2.92 15.15
C ALA A 63 -11.36 -4.03 14.09
N ARG A 64 -12.24 -3.94 13.10
CA ARG A 64 -12.28 -4.87 11.97
C ARG A 64 -11.16 -4.50 11.00
N VAL A 65 -10.02 -5.19 11.06
CA VAL A 65 -8.84 -4.94 10.23
C VAL A 65 -8.48 -6.16 9.39
N GLY A 66 -7.64 -5.97 8.37
CA GLY A 66 -6.98 -7.03 7.63
C GLY A 66 -5.48 -7.04 7.88
N CYS A 67 -4.77 -7.90 7.15
CA CYS A 67 -3.32 -8.00 7.17
C CYS A 67 -2.79 -8.20 5.75
N GLY A 68 -1.64 -7.63 5.42
CA GLY A 68 -1.00 -7.85 4.13
C GLY A 68 0.40 -8.40 4.26
N PHE A 69 0.76 -9.32 3.35
CA PHE A 69 2.05 -9.99 3.32
C PHE A 69 2.77 -9.78 1.99
N ILE A 70 4.09 -9.77 2.06
CA ILE A 70 4.98 -10.00 0.93
C ILE A 70 4.98 -11.50 0.66
N THR A 71 4.33 -11.95 -0.42
CA THR A 71 3.99 -13.36 -0.65
C THR A 71 5.22 -14.27 -0.73
N TRP A 72 6.31 -13.82 -1.40
CA TRP A 72 7.53 -14.62 -1.47
C TRP A 72 8.19 -14.81 -0.09
N SER A 73 8.06 -13.81 0.80
CA SER A 73 8.55 -13.92 2.18
C SER A 73 7.65 -14.81 3.05
N LEU A 74 6.33 -14.69 2.87
CA LEU A 74 5.35 -15.56 3.54
C LEU A 74 5.56 -17.03 3.16
N ALA A 75 5.93 -17.31 1.91
CA ALA A 75 6.21 -18.67 1.46
C ALA A 75 7.34 -19.35 2.25
N ALA A 76 8.30 -18.59 2.76
CA ALA A 76 9.34 -19.10 3.66
C ALA A 76 8.87 -19.30 5.10
N GLN A 77 7.70 -18.75 5.47
CA GLN A 77 7.17 -18.73 6.85
C GLN A 77 5.64 -18.93 6.88
N PRO A 78 5.09 -19.99 6.26
CA PRO A 78 3.64 -20.13 6.03
C PRO A 78 2.81 -20.13 7.32
N ALA A 79 3.37 -20.58 8.45
CA ALA A 79 2.69 -20.55 9.75
C ALA A 79 2.27 -19.15 10.24
N LEU A 80 2.82 -18.08 9.65
CA LEU A 80 2.35 -16.71 9.94
C LEU A 80 0.94 -16.46 9.44
N LEU A 81 0.57 -17.07 8.32
CA LEU A 81 -0.79 -16.98 7.80
C LEU A 81 -1.79 -17.58 8.79
N ASP A 82 -1.51 -18.77 9.33
CA ASP A 82 -2.41 -19.45 10.29
C ASP A 82 -2.62 -18.59 11.54
N ARG A 83 -1.57 -17.94 12.05
CA ARG A 83 -1.66 -17.01 13.19
C ARG A 83 -2.60 -15.84 12.89
N VAL A 84 -2.49 -15.26 11.68
CA VAL A 84 -3.36 -14.16 11.26
C VAL A 84 -4.79 -14.63 11.03
N LEU A 85 -5.00 -15.78 10.40
CA LEU A 85 -6.34 -16.35 10.17
C LEU A 85 -7.05 -16.69 11.48
N ALA A 86 -6.33 -17.14 12.52
CA ALA A 86 -6.89 -17.35 13.84
C ALA A 86 -7.46 -16.07 14.49
N ARG A 87 -7.00 -14.89 14.06
CA ARG A 87 -7.53 -13.58 14.49
C ARG A 87 -8.75 -13.13 13.71
N ARG A 88 -9.24 -13.91 12.74
CA ARG A 88 -10.41 -13.62 11.87
C ARG A 88 -10.29 -12.27 11.17
N PRO A 89 -9.26 -12.06 10.34
CA PRO A 89 -9.07 -10.82 9.61
C PRO A 89 -10.26 -10.57 8.66
N ALA A 90 -10.57 -9.28 8.41
CA ALA A 90 -11.54 -8.92 7.39
C ALA A 90 -11.08 -9.32 5.99
N ALA A 91 -9.77 -9.20 5.76
CA ALA A 91 -9.12 -9.57 4.52
C ALA A 91 -7.64 -9.93 4.76
N VAL A 92 -7.10 -10.76 3.88
CA VAL A 92 -5.66 -10.99 3.75
C VAL A 92 -5.23 -10.47 2.37
N MET A 93 -4.22 -9.61 2.33
CA MET A 93 -3.64 -9.11 1.09
C MET A 93 -2.33 -9.81 0.79
N LEU A 94 -2.19 -10.32 -0.41
CA LEU A 94 -0.98 -10.97 -0.94
C LEU A 94 -0.39 -10.11 -2.06
N SER A 95 0.93 -9.86 -1.98
CA SER A 95 1.66 -9.00 -2.91
C SER A 95 2.99 -9.63 -3.28
N PHE A 96 3.40 -9.55 -4.54
CA PHE A 96 4.73 -9.99 -5.00
C PHE A 96 4.98 -11.50 -4.84
N GLY A 97 4.16 -12.32 -5.47
CA GLY A 97 4.31 -13.77 -5.49
C GLY A 97 3.02 -14.50 -5.84
N ASP A 98 3.09 -15.82 -5.84
CA ASP A 98 1.97 -16.69 -6.19
C ASP A 98 0.96 -16.80 -5.04
N PRO A 99 -0.31 -16.40 -5.21
CA PRO A 99 -1.35 -16.53 -4.19
C PRO A 99 -1.92 -17.95 -4.05
N HIS A 100 -1.76 -18.84 -5.05
CA HIS A 100 -2.41 -20.15 -5.08
C HIS A 100 -2.18 -21.01 -3.83
N PRO A 101 -0.97 -21.08 -3.24
CA PRO A 101 -0.75 -21.91 -2.06
C PRO A 101 -1.52 -21.43 -0.81
N PHE A 102 -1.92 -20.16 -0.76
CA PHE A 102 -2.50 -19.53 0.42
C PHE A 102 -4.01 -19.31 0.29
N ALA A 103 -4.52 -19.18 -0.94
CA ALA A 103 -5.91 -18.85 -1.22
C ALA A 103 -6.93 -19.81 -0.58
N PRO A 104 -6.74 -21.15 -0.60
CA PRO A 104 -7.69 -22.07 0.03
C PRO A 104 -7.85 -21.86 1.54
N ALA A 105 -6.75 -21.61 2.26
CA ALA A 105 -6.79 -21.37 3.71
C ALA A 105 -7.48 -20.04 4.04
N ILE A 106 -7.22 -18.99 3.25
CA ILE A 106 -7.85 -17.67 3.41
C ILE A 106 -9.37 -17.79 3.19
N ALA A 107 -9.79 -18.47 2.13
CA ALA A 107 -11.21 -18.70 1.84
C ALA A 107 -11.89 -19.54 2.92
N ALA A 108 -11.28 -20.62 3.40
CA ALA A 108 -11.77 -21.47 4.47
C ALA A 108 -11.98 -20.72 5.80
N ALA A 109 -11.13 -19.72 6.08
CA ALA A 109 -11.24 -18.84 7.24
C ALA A 109 -12.33 -17.76 7.08
N GLY A 110 -12.96 -17.63 5.92
CA GLY A 110 -13.97 -16.61 5.62
C GLY A 110 -13.40 -15.21 5.43
N ALA A 111 -12.09 -15.06 5.32
CA ALA A 111 -11.43 -13.79 5.02
C ALA A 111 -11.46 -13.50 3.51
N LYS A 112 -11.47 -12.21 3.13
CA LYS A 112 -11.38 -11.82 1.73
C LYS A 112 -9.95 -11.86 1.25
N LEU A 113 -9.70 -12.50 0.10
CA LEU A 113 -8.39 -12.49 -0.55
C LEU A 113 -8.25 -11.23 -1.43
N ILE A 114 -7.30 -10.38 -1.09
CA ILE A 114 -6.91 -9.22 -1.89
C ILE A 114 -5.56 -9.55 -2.55
N CYS A 115 -5.44 -9.39 -3.86
CA CYS A 115 -4.17 -9.57 -4.56
C CYS A 115 -3.70 -8.26 -5.19
N GLN A 116 -2.45 -7.86 -4.90
CA GLN A 116 -1.80 -6.74 -5.56
C GLN A 116 -1.15 -7.20 -6.86
N VAL A 117 -1.42 -6.46 -7.93
CA VAL A 117 -0.97 -6.80 -9.29
C VAL A 117 -0.39 -5.57 -9.99
N GLN A 118 0.58 -5.78 -10.88
CA GLN A 118 1.24 -4.74 -11.68
C GLN A 118 1.19 -5.03 -13.19
N THR A 119 0.57 -6.16 -13.59
CA THR A 119 0.31 -6.50 -14.99
C THR A 119 -1.07 -7.15 -15.14
N VAL A 120 -1.57 -7.20 -16.36
CA VAL A 120 -2.84 -7.89 -16.69
C VAL A 120 -2.73 -9.39 -16.48
N GLU A 121 -1.55 -9.97 -16.76
CA GLU A 121 -1.26 -11.39 -16.57
C GLU A 121 -1.37 -11.76 -15.09
N GLN A 122 -0.70 -10.98 -14.21
CA GLN A 122 -0.82 -11.15 -12.76
C GLN A 122 -2.26 -11.01 -12.26
N ALA A 123 -3.05 -10.11 -12.86
CA ALA A 123 -4.44 -9.94 -12.51
C ALA A 123 -5.27 -11.20 -12.85
N ARG A 124 -5.08 -11.78 -14.02
CA ARG A 124 -5.75 -13.02 -14.44
C ARG A 124 -5.34 -14.21 -13.56
N GLU A 125 -4.06 -14.33 -13.25
CA GLU A 125 -3.53 -15.37 -12.36
C GLU A 125 -4.12 -15.24 -10.94
N ALA A 126 -4.18 -14.02 -10.40
CA ALA A 126 -4.77 -13.77 -9.09
C ALA A 126 -6.27 -14.14 -9.04
N VAL A 127 -7.02 -13.82 -10.10
CA VAL A 127 -8.42 -14.21 -10.22
C VAL A 127 -8.56 -15.72 -10.32
N ALA A 128 -7.71 -16.41 -11.08
CA ALA A 128 -7.70 -17.86 -11.18
C ALA A 128 -7.38 -18.52 -9.84
N ALA A 129 -6.55 -17.89 -9.01
CA ALA A 129 -6.28 -18.32 -7.64
C ALA A 129 -7.44 -18.09 -6.66
N GLY A 130 -8.48 -17.36 -7.04
CA GLY A 130 -9.63 -17.06 -6.20
C GLY A 130 -9.59 -15.70 -5.49
N ALA A 131 -8.87 -14.72 -6.03
CA ALA A 131 -8.89 -13.36 -5.49
C ALA A 131 -10.30 -12.78 -5.49
N ASP A 132 -10.76 -12.30 -4.33
CA ASP A 132 -12.01 -11.55 -4.20
C ASP A 132 -11.89 -10.10 -4.70
N ILE A 133 -10.67 -9.52 -4.61
CA ILE A 133 -10.39 -8.12 -4.92
C ILE A 133 -8.98 -8.02 -5.53
N LEU A 134 -8.83 -7.20 -6.58
CA LEU A 134 -7.53 -6.84 -7.14
C LEU A 134 -7.13 -5.42 -6.71
N VAL A 135 -5.85 -5.24 -6.37
CA VAL A 135 -5.23 -3.93 -6.19
C VAL A 135 -4.23 -3.70 -7.31
N VAL A 136 -4.55 -2.84 -8.23
CA VAL A 136 -3.68 -2.45 -9.34
C VAL A 136 -2.70 -1.38 -8.86
N GLN A 137 -1.43 -1.73 -8.83
CA GLN A 137 -0.38 -0.81 -8.39
C GLN A 137 0.37 -0.22 -9.58
N GLY A 138 0.29 1.11 -9.72
CA GLY A 138 1.09 1.86 -10.68
C GLY A 138 2.51 2.14 -10.21
N THR A 139 3.38 2.49 -11.15
CA THR A 139 4.79 2.82 -10.91
C THR A 139 4.97 4.00 -9.96
N GLU A 140 3.97 4.88 -9.83
CA GLU A 140 3.95 6.05 -8.96
C GLU A 140 3.95 5.69 -7.47
N ALA A 141 3.60 4.45 -7.15
CA ALA A 141 3.54 3.97 -5.77
C ALA A 141 4.92 3.96 -5.10
N GLY A 142 4.93 4.25 -3.79
CA GLY A 142 6.07 3.98 -2.92
C GLY A 142 6.27 2.49 -2.66
N GLY A 143 7.48 2.12 -2.28
CA GLY A 143 7.84 0.72 -2.09
C GLY A 143 8.02 -0.03 -3.40
N HIS A 144 8.00 -1.37 -3.30
CA HIS A 144 8.27 -2.23 -4.44
C HIS A 144 7.13 -2.23 -5.47
N GLY A 145 7.50 -2.46 -6.72
CA GLY A 145 6.57 -2.52 -7.84
C GLY A 145 7.30 -2.59 -9.18
N LEU A 146 6.51 -2.58 -10.25
CA LEU A 146 7.00 -2.55 -11.63
C LEU A 146 6.92 -1.12 -12.22
N THR A 147 7.01 -1.00 -13.53
CA THR A 147 7.26 0.27 -14.23
C THR A 147 6.03 0.83 -14.96
N ARG A 148 4.90 0.11 -15.01
CA ARG A 148 3.71 0.60 -15.70
C ARG A 148 3.00 1.70 -14.89
N PRO A 149 2.63 2.84 -15.52
CA PRO A 149 1.87 3.90 -14.84
C PRO A 149 0.42 3.45 -14.58
N LEU A 150 -0.14 3.92 -13.47
CA LEU A 150 -1.49 3.55 -13.02
C LEU A 150 -2.56 3.93 -14.04
N PHE A 151 -2.47 5.10 -14.63
CA PHE A 151 -3.49 5.65 -15.52
C PHE A 151 -3.74 4.78 -16.77
N ALA A 152 -2.70 4.08 -17.27
CA ALA A 152 -2.82 3.16 -18.39
C ALA A 152 -3.14 1.73 -17.95
N LEU A 153 -2.55 1.27 -16.84
CA LEU A 153 -2.70 -0.10 -16.37
C LEU A 153 -4.09 -0.39 -15.79
N LEU A 154 -4.66 0.58 -15.06
CA LEU A 154 -5.91 0.40 -14.35
C LEU A 154 -7.09 0.02 -15.27
N PRO A 155 -7.41 0.76 -16.33
CA PRO A 155 -8.52 0.40 -17.22
C PRO A 155 -8.30 -0.94 -17.94
N GLU A 156 -7.06 -1.29 -18.33
CA GLU A 156 -6.76 -2.59 -18.91
C GLU A 156 -7.10 -3.75 -17.96
N VAL A 157 -6.79 -3.62 -16.66
CA VAL A 157 -7.11 -4.64 -15.66
C VAL A 157 -8.61 -4.69 -15.37
N VAL A 158 -9.28 -3.53 -15.31
CA VAL A 158 -10.75 -3.45 -15.15
C VAL A 158 -11.45 -4.20 -16.27
N ASP A 159 -11.04 -3.97 -17.52
CA ASP A 159 -11.62 -4.63 -18.70
C ASP A 159 -11.29 -6.13 -18.73
N ALA A 160 -10.07 -6.51 -18.32
CA ALA A 160 -9.62 -7.90 -18.34
C ALA A 160 -10.22 -8.78 -17.23
N CYS A 161 -10.66 -8.18 -16.10
CA CYS A 161 -11.12 -8.87 -14.90
C CYS A 161 -12.45 -8.29 -14.36
N PRO A 162 -13.51 -8.19 -15.17
CA PRO A 162 -14.78 -7.54 -14.78
C PRO A 162 -15.52 -8.24 -13.66
N GLN A 163 -15.19 -9.51 -13.35
CA GLN A 163 -15.85 -10.33 -12.35
C GLN A 163 -15.50 -9.96 -10.89
N VAL A 164 -14.37 -9.27 -10.67
CA VAL A 164 -13.92 -8.85 -9.34
C VAL A 164 -13.75 -7.33 -9.24
N PRO A 165 -14.02 -6.71 -8.09
CA PRO A 165 -13.75 -5.28 -7.91
C PRO A 165 -12.25 -4.98 -7.97
N VAL A 166 -11.91 -3.88 -8.64
CA VAL A 166 -10.55 -3.39 -8.81
C VAL A 166 -10.33 -2.14 -7.98
N VAL A 167 -9.23 -2.09 -7.25
CA VAL A 167 -8.79 -0.98 -6.41
C VAL A 167 -7.53 -0.37 -7.01
N ALA A 168 -7.47 0.94 -7.13
CA ALA A 168 -6.31 1.66 -7.65
C ALA A 168 -5.30 1.99 -6.54
N ALA A 169 -4.00 1.80 -6.81
CA ALA A 169 -2.90 2.14 -5.88
C ALA A 169 -1.73 2.79 -6.62
N GLY A 170 -1.15 3.83 -6.02
CA GLY A 170 -0.05 4.61 -6.59
C GLY A 170 -0.51 5.99 -7.08
N GLY A 171 0.26 7.02 -6.77
CA GLY A 171 -0.05 8.40 -7.17
C GLY A 171 -1.25 9.05 -6.45
N ILE A 172 -1.88 8.39 -5.49
CA ILE A 172 -3.14 8.82 -4.86
C ILE A 172 -2.88 9.30 -3.43
N ALA A 173 -3.24 10.57 -3.14
CA ALA A 173 -3.13 11.14 -1.80
C ALA A 173 -4.39 11.92 -1.35
N ASP A 174 -5.30 12.26 -2.25
CA ASP A 174 -6.49 13.06 -1.98
C ASP A 174 -7.71 12.62 -2.80
N GLY A 175 -8.83 13.35 -2.67
CA GLY A 175 -10.08 13.02 -3.34
C GLY A 175 -10.05 13.19 -4.86
N ARG A 176 -9.08 13.91 -5.43
CA ARG A 176 -8.88 13.99 -6.89
C ARG A 176 -8.47 12.62 -7.42
N GLY A 177 -7.53 11.97 -6.71
CA GLY A 177 -7.09 10.64 -7.07
C GLY A 177 -8.19 9.59 -6.92
N LEU A 178 -9.02 9.66 -5.86
CA LEU A 178 -10.19 8.79 -5.72
C LEU A 178 -11.19 9.01 -6.86
N ALA A 179 -11.53 10.27 -7.19
CA ALA A 179 -12.48 10.57 -8.26
C ALA A 179 -11.97 10.08 -9.63
N ALA A 180 -10.69 10.29 -9.94
CA ALA A 180 -10.06 9.82 -11.17
C ALA A 180 -10.03 8.30 -11.26
N ALA A 181 -9.67 7.60 -10.18
CA ALA A 181 -9.68 6.14 -10.14
C ALA A 181 -11.07 5.56 -10.40
N LEU A 182 -12.12 6.15 -9.79
CA LEU A 182 -13.51 5.75 -10.02
C LEU A 182 -13.94 6.00 -11.49
N ALA A 183 -13.49 7.10 -12.10
CA ALA A 183 -13.76 7.40 -13.52
C ALA A 183 -13.07 6.42 -14.47
N LEU A 184 -11.92 5.85 -14.08
CA LEU A 184 -11.20 4.82 -14.82
C LEU A 184 -11.74 3.39 -14.56
N GLY A 185 -12.84 3.25 -13.81
CA GLY A 185 -13.49 1.97 -13.56
C GLY A 185 -13.07 1.25 -12.28
N ALA A 186 -12.17 1.82 -11.47
CA ALA A 186 -11.89 1.28 -10.15
C ALA A 186 -13.11 1.41 -9.21
N GLU A 187 -13.20 0.55 -8.22
CA GLU A 187 -14.24 0.62 -7.20
C GLU A 187 -13.75 1.21 -5.86
N GLY A 188 -12.47 1.57 -5.79
CA GLY A 188 -11.86 2.21 -4.65
C GLY A 188 -10.38 2.49 -4.84
N VAL A 189 -9.75 2.98 -3.79
CA VAL A 189 -8.32 3.31 -3.77
C VAL A 189 -7.62 2.70 -2.57
N MET A 190 -6.35 2.35 -2.75
CA MET A 190 -5.43 2.01 -1.67
C MET A 190 -4.34 3.08 -1.58
N MET A 191 -4.12 3.62 -0.40
CA MET A 191 -3.14 4.67 -0.16
C MET A 191 -2.08 4.20 0.83
N GLY A 192 -0.79 4.38 0.47
CA GLY A 192 0.36 4.15 1.34
C GLY A 192 0.92 5.46 1.86
N THR A 193 1.60 6.23 1.00
CA THR A 193 2.34 7.44 1.36
C THR A 193 1.50 8.47 2.12
N ARG A 194 0.23 8.67 1.75
CA ARG A 194 -0.67 9.56 2.49
C ARG A 194 -0.85 9.11 3.94
N PHE A 195 -1.05 7.82 4.18
CA PHE A 195 -1.19 7.27 5.52
C PHE A 195 0.14 7.08 6.25
N TYR A 196 1.27 6.99 5.53
CA TYR A 196 2.59 7.06 6.16
C TYR A 196 2.78 8.37 6.92
N ALA A 197 2.27 9.49 6.36
CA ALA A 197 2.21 10.80 7.00
C ALA A 197 0.90 10.99 7.81
N ALA A 198 0.47 9.98 8.55
CA ALA A 198 -0.60 10.07 9.54
C ALA A 198 -0.04 10.03 10.97
N GLN A 199 -0.78 10.57 11.93
CA GLN A 199 -0.34 10.59 13.33
C GLN A 199 -0.09 9.18 13.87
N GLU A 200 -0.99 8.22 13.57
CA GLU A 200 -0.97 6.84 14.07
C GLU A 200 0.04 5.93 13.36
N ALA A 201 0.66 6.36 12.26
CA ALA A 201 1.71 5.59 11.59
C ALA A 201 2.93 5.44 12.50
N LEU A 202 3.52 4.24 12.53
CA LEU A 202 4.66 3.92 13.38
C LEU A 202 6.01 4.43 12.83
N ALA A 203 5.96 5.22 11.77
CA ALA A 203 7.14 5.85 11.20
C ALA A 203 7.77 6.89 12.14
N HIS A 204 9.10 7.01 12.08
CA HIS A 204 9.81 8.05 12.82
C HIS A 204 9.30 9.46 12.43
N PRO A 205 9.12 10.40 13.39
CA PRO A 205 8.59 11.75 13.07
C PRO A 205 9.36 12.46 11.96
N ALA A 206 10.69 12.39 11.94
CA ALA A 206 11.51 12.98 10.88
C ALA A 206 11.22 12.35 9.49
N ALA A 207 10.89 11.06 9.39
CA ALA A 207 10.50 10.44 8.13
C ALA A 207 9.16 10.99 7.61
N LYS A 208 8.18 11.18 8.51
CA LYS A 208 6.90 11.81 8.17
C LYS A 208 7.10 13.24 7.67
N GLN A 209 7.97 13.98 8.34
CA GLN A 209 8.30 15.35 7.96
C GLN A 209 8.98 15.42 6.58
N ARG A 210 9.90 14.49 6.28
CA ARG A 210 10.50 14.37 4.94
C ARG A 210 9.46 14.14 3.84
N ILE A 211 8.39 13.41 4.11
CA ILE A 211 7.30 13.21 3.13
C ILE A 211 6.54 14.52 2.89
N VAL A 212 6.27 15.29 3.94
CA VAL A 212 5.54 16.58 3.85
C VAL A 212 6.33 17.63 3.08
N GLU A 213 7.66 17.59 3.17
CA GLU A 213 8.57 18.53 2.50
C GLU A 213 8.93 18.11 1.07
N ALA A 214 8.72 16.83 0.71
CA ALA A 214 9.14 16.26 -0.56
C ALA A 214 8.20 16.63 -1.71
N ARG A 215 8.77 16.68 -2.92
CA ARG A 215 8.05 16.74 -4.18
C ARG A 215 8.01 15.36 -4.85
N GLY A 216 7.04 15.11 -5.72
CA GLY A 216 6.97 13.84 -6.45
C GLY A 216 8.26 13.50 -7.22
N ALA A 217 8.93 14.51 -7.78
CA ALA A 217 10.21 14.37 -8.48
C ALA A 217 11.39 13.99 -7.55
N ASP A 218 11.24 14.14 -6.23
CA ASP A 218 12.27 13.76 -5.26
C ASP A 218 12.30 12.26 -4.97
N THR A 219 11.49 11.47 -5.65
CA THR A 219 11.49 10.02 -5.51
C THR A 219 12.40 9.33 -6.53
N VAL A 220 12.85 8.13 -6.20
CA VAL A 220 13.67 7.29 -7.09
C VAL A 220 13.36 5.82 -6.87
N ARG A 221 13.39 5.02 -7.95
CA ARG A 221 13.34 3.56 -7.88
C ARG A 221 14.74 3.00 -7.91
N SER A 222 15.05 2.07 -7.00
CA SER A 222 16.34 1.36 -6.94
C SER A 222 16.23 0.09 -6.11
N THR A 223 17.30 -0.70 -6.11
CA THR A 223 17.52 -1.86 -5.23
C THR A 223 18.50 -1.56 -4.09
N VAL A 224 19.06 -0.35 -4.04
CA VAL A 224 20.09 0.08 -3.08
C VAL A 224 19.68 -0.23 -1.64
N PHE A 225 18.44 0.07 -1.27
CA PHE A 225 17.97 -0.17 0.10
C PHE A 225 17.61 -1.63 0.38
N ASP A 226 17.37 -2.43 -0.63
CA ASP A 226 17.20 -3.87 -0.46
C ASP A 226 18.53 -4.53 -0.16
N ILE A 227 19.58 -4.15 -0.89
CA ILE A 227 20.94 -4.64 -0.68
C ILE A 227 21.41 -4.34 0.74
N VAL A 228 21.35 -3.07 1.17
CA VAL A 228 21.86 -2.70 2.50
C VAL A 228 21.04 -3.30 3.65
N ARG A 229 19.78 -3.64 3.41
CA ARG A 229 18.89 -4.29 4.39
C ARG A 229 18.94 -5.82 4.32
N GLY A 230 19.70 -6.39 3.38
CA GLY A 230 19.80 -7.84 3.19
C GLY A 230 18.53 -8.50 2.67
N HIS A 231 17.69 -7.77 1.95
CA HIS A 231 16.45 -8.30 1.38
C HIS A 231 16.66 -8.75 -0.07
N ALA A 232 16.55 -10.05 -0.32
CA ALA A 232 16.67 -10.65 -1.64
C ALA A 232 15.37 -10.50 -2.45
N TRP A 233 15.07 -9.30 -2.91
CA TRP A 233 13.90 -9.08 -3.75
C TRP A 233 14.07 -9.74 -5.12
N PRO A 234 13.06 -10.48 -5.58
CA PRO A 234 13.10 -11.08 -6.91
C PRO A 234 13.07 -9.99 -8.01
N ALA A 235 13.90 -10.16 -9.03
CA ALA A 235 13.79 -9.33 -10.23
C ALA A 235 12.42 -9.57 -10.91
N PRO A 236 11.83 -8.56 -11.54
CA PRO A 236 12.33 -7.21 -11.82
C PRO A 236 11.86 -6.13 -10.81
N TYR A 237 11.43 -6.50 -9.61
CA TYR A 237 10.93 -5.54 -8.63
C TYR A 237 12.01 -4.60 -8.12
N THR A 238 11.68 -3.31 -8.05
CA THR A 238 12.52 -2.25 -7.44
C THR A 238 11.69 -1.44 -6.45
N GLY A 239 12.32 -0.87 -5.44
CA GLY A 239 11.67 -0.05 -4.43
C GLY A 239 11.70 1.45 -4.78
N ARG A 240 10.55 2.17 -4.64
CA ARG A 240 10.52 3.64 -4.73
C ARG A 240 10.62 4.25 -3.34
N VAL A 241 11.56 5.16 -3.20
CA VAL A 241 11.90 5.87 -1.96
C VAL A 241 12.13 7.35 -2.22
N LEU A 242 12.17 8.18 -1.17
CA LEU A 242 12.70 9.53 -1.29
C LEU A 242 14.21 9.48 -1.57
N ARG A 243 14.65 10.34 -2.47
CA ARG A 243 16.06 10.52 -2.82
C ARG A 243 16.79 11.14 -1.63
N ASN A 244 17.89 10.52 -1.22
CA ASN A 244 18.77 11.00 -0.15
C ASN A 244 20.24 10.80 -0.51
N ALA A 245 21.17 11.23 0.34
CA ALA A 245 22.60 11.12 0.10
C ALA A 245 23.05 9.66 -0.10
N PHE A 246 22.48 8.72 0.65
CA PHE A 246 22.82 7.30 0.55
C PHE A 246 22.46 6.71 -0.82
N VAL A 247 21.20 6.88 -1.27
CA VAL A 247 20.83 6.35 -2.58
C VAL A 247 21.56 7.05 -3.72
N GLN A 248 21.84 8.36 -3.62
CA GLN A 248 22.64 9.08 -4.62
C GLN A 248 24.06 8.54 -4.74
N ARG A 249 24.68 8.17 -3.61
CA ARG A 249 26.03 7.58 -3.58
C ARG A 249 26.08 6.21 -4.26
N TRP A 250 25.05 5.38 -4.11
CA TRP A 250 25.11 3.98 -4.49
C TRP A 250 24.29 3.62 -5.74
N LEU A 251 23.42 4.50 -6.21
CA LEU A 251 22.64 4.28 -7.44
C LEU A 251 23.57 4.12 -8.65
N GLY A 252 23.44 3.00 -9.37
CA GLY A 252 24.34 2.59 -10.45
C GLY A 252 25.66 1.99 -9.97
N ARG A 253 25.81 1.78 -8.66
CA ARG A 253 26.97 1.13 -8.02
C ARG A 253 26.56 0.03 -7.05
N GLU A 254 25.47 -0.66 -7.37
CA GLU A 254 24.85 -1.67 -6.51
C GLU A 254 25.80 -2.82 -6.19
N ASP A 255 26.62 -3.23 -7.16
CA ASP A 255 27.67 -4.26 -6.96
C ASP A 255 28.77 -3.79 -5.97
N ASP A 256 29.14 -2.50 -6.00
CA ASP A 256 30.09 -1.95 -5.04
C ASP A 256 29.47 -1.93 -3.63
N LEU A 257 28.21 -1.56 -3.50
CA LEU A 257 27.49 -1.60 -2.23
C LEU A 257 27.47 -3.03 -1.67
N ALA A 258 27.11 -4.02 -2.50
CA ALA A 258 27.06 -5.42 -2.08
C ALA A 258 28.43 -5.94 -1.59
N ARG A 259 29.53 -5.55 -2.26
CA ARG A 259 30.90 -5.92 -1.84
C ARG A 259 31.33 -5.30 -0.51
N ASN A 260 30.76 -4.16 -0.12
CA ASN A 260 31.11 -3.42 1.09
C ASN A 260 30.02 -3.53 2.18
N LEU A 261 29.08 -4.47 2.05
CA LEU A 261 27.89 -4.57 2.90
C LEU A 261 28.23 -4.65 4.40
N ASP A 262 29.20 -5.49 4.78
CA ASP A 262 29.59 -5.69 6.19
C ASP A 262 30.05 -4.39 6.87
N ALA A 263 30.70 -3.49 6.12
CA ALA A 263 31.16 -2.21 6.64
C ALA A 263 30.04 -1.14 6.70
N ILE A 264 28.95 -1.32 5.95
CA ILE A 264 27.93 -0.27 5.75
C ILE A 264 26.62 -0.59 6.48
N ALA A 265 26.29 -1.86 6.62
CA ALA A 265 25.00 -2.28 7.18
C ALA A 265 24.78 -1.79 8.62
N GLY A 266 25.85 -1.79 9.43
CA GLY A 266 25.80 -1.28 10.82
C GLY A 266 25.45 0.21 10.89
N ASP A 267 26.10 1.02 10.06
CA ASP A 267 25.84 2.45 9.97
C ASP A 267 24.42 2.76 9.49
N TYR A 268 23.93 1.97 8.53
CA TYR A 268 22.56 2.10 8.03
C TYR A 268 21.52 1.81 9.14
N VAL A 269 21.73 0.75 9.94
CA VAL A 269 20.85 0.41 11.06
C VAL A 269 20.86 1.53 12.10
N ALA A 270 22.05 2.02 12.48
CA ALA A 270 22.18 3.13 13.43
C ALA A 270 21.49 4.41 12.92
N ALA A 271 21.66 4.76 11.65
CA ALA A 271 20.99 5.89 11.01
C ALA A 271 19.48 5.76 11.04
N ARG A 272 18.94 4.58 10.71
CA ARG A 272 17.50 4.31 10.78
C ARG A 272 16.95 4.50 12.19
N ASP A 273 17.65 3.99 13.19
CA ASP A 273 17.20 3.97 14.58
C ASP A 273 17.29 5.36 15.24
N CYS A 274 18.25 6.20 14.83
CA CYS A 274 18.34 7.59 15.30
C CYS A 274 17.56 8.60 14.43
N GLY A 275 16.97 8.17 13.30
CA GLY A 275 16.18 9.05 12.43
C GLY A 275 17.02 9.88 11.46
N ASP A 276 18.23 9.45 11.12
CA ASP A 276 19.04 10.05 10.05
C ASP A 276 18.57 9.54 8.68
N PHE A 277 17.69 10.29 8.05
CA PHE A 277 17.13 10.00 6.73
C PHE A 277 17.97 10.58 5.57
N ASP A 278 19.14 11.07 5.80
CA ASP A 278 20.14 11.25 4.74
C ASP A 278 20.82 9.91 4.40
N ILE A 279 20.76 8.95 5.32
CA ILE A 279 21.24 7.56 5.15
C ILE A 279 20.06 6.58 5.06
N ALA A 280 19.14 6.60 6.02
CA ALA A 280 18.04 5.65 6.08
C ALA A 280 16.97 5.92 5.02
N ALA A 281 16.28 4.87 4.58
CA ALA A 281 15.23 4.97 3.58
C ALA A 281 13.94 5.59 4.14
N VAL A 282 13.35 6.51 3.37
CA VAL A 282 11.94 6.88 3.51
C VAL A 282 11.18 6.35 2.29
N VAL A 283 10.35 5.34 2.51
CA VAL A 283 9.56 4.71 1.45
C VAL A 283 8.36 5.60 1.12
N ALA A 284 8.37 6.21 -0.06
CA ALA A 284 7.31 7.12 -0.49
C ALA A 284 7.11 7.07 -2.01
N GLY A 285 5.85 7.21 -2.45
CA GLY A 285 5.49 7.36 -3.85
C GLY A 285 5.45 8.83 -4.29
N GLU A 286 5.23 9.04 -5.58
CA GLU A 286 5.20 10.38 -6.20
C GLU A 286 4.09 11.28 -5.65
N ALA A 287 3.07 10.69 -5.03
CA ALA A 287 2.00 11.44 -4.36
C ALA A 287 2.49 12.25 -3.14
N CYS A 288 3.74 12.11 -2.69
CA CYS A 288 4.29 12.93 -1.59
C CYS A 288 4.16 14.43 -1.88
N GLY A 289 4.29 14.86 -3.14
CA GLY A 289 4.08 16.26 -3.54
C GLY A 289 2.67 16.81 -3.33
N LEU A 290 1.71 15.97 -2.94
CA LEU A 290 0.33 16.33 -2.60
C LEU A 290 0.06 16.26 -1.08
N ILE A 291 1.08 15.96 -0.28
CA ILE A 291 0.95 15.73 1.16
C ILE A 291 1.65 16.88 1.91
N HIS A 292 0.89 17.69 2.64
CA HIS A 292 1.39 18.92 3.27
C HIS A 292 1.15 18.97 4.78
N ASP A 293 0.65 17.86 5.37
CA ASP A 293 0.32 17.77 6.80
C ASP A 293 0.38 16.35 7.33
N ILE A 294 0.32 16.20 8.65
CA ILE A 294 0.36 14.91 9.37
C ILE A 294 -0.89 14.84 10.30
N PRO A 295 -2.09 14.70 9.75
CA PRO A 295 -3.32 14.64 10.54
C PRO A 295 -3.59 13.21 11.05
N PRO A 296 -4.61 13.05 11.92
CA PRO A 296 -5.17 11.74 12.23
C PRO A 296 -5.66 11.02 10.96
N ALA A 297 -5.51 9.69 10.92
CA ALA A 297 -5.91 8.88 9.76
C ALA A 297 -7.41 8.98 9.44
N ALA A 298 -8.26 9.15 10.46
CA ALA A 298 -9.68 9.37 10.27
C ALA A 298 -9.97 10.63 9.44
N GLU A 299 -9.27 11.73 9.72
CA GLU A 299 -9.41 12.97 8.98
C GLU A 299 -8.94 12.84 7.52
N ILE A 300 -7.90 12.02 7.26
CA ILE A 300 -7.47 11.71 5.89
C ILE A 300 -8.61 11.04 5.12
N VAL A 301 -9.24 10.02 5.69
CA VAL A 301 -10.37 9.33 5.05
C VAL A 301 -11.51 10.29 4.77
N GLU A 302 -11.90 11.12 5.75
CA GLU A 302 -12.99 12.08 5.63
C GLU A 302 -12.71 13.13 4.53
N ARG A 303 -11.51 13.71 4.51
CA ARG A 303 -11.09 14.71 3.52
C ARG A 303 -11.11 14.14 2.10
N VAL A 304 -10.54 12.93 1.90
CA VAL A 304 -10.49 12.25 0.60
C VAL A 304 -11.89 12.00 0.06
N VAL A 305 -12.77 11.43 0.88
CA VAL A 305 -14.15 11.11 0.51
C VAL A 305 -14.97 12.35 0.22
N ALA A 306 -14.87 13.38 1.07
CA ALA A 306 -15.59 14.63 0.89
C ALA A 306 -15.16 15.39 -0.37
N GLN A 307 -13.85 15.42 -0.66
CA GLN A 307 -13.32 16.07 -1.86
C GLN A 307 -13.75 15.32 -3.14
N ALA A 308 -13.64 13.98 -3.17
CA ALA A 308 -14.10 13.19 -4.31
C ALA A 308 -15.60 13.36 -4.58
N ALA A 309 -16.43 13.41 -3.52
CA ALA A 309 -17.86 13.63 -3.65
C ALA A 309 -18.20 15.02 -4.22
N ARG A 310 -17.41 16.06 -3.90
CA ARG A 310 -17.56 17.39 -4.51
C ARG A 310 -17.23 17.38 -6.01
N LEU A 311 -16.15 16.73 -6.39
CA LEU A 311 -15.70 16.66 -7.79
C LEU A 311 -16.73 15.94 -8.67
N ARG A 312 -17.31 14.84 -8.19
CA ARG A 312 -18.36 14.11 -8.92
C ARG A 312 -19.59 14.99 -9.15
N ARG A 313 -20.07 15.70 -8.14
CA ARG A 313 -21.22 16.61 -8.28
C ARG A 313 -20.97 17.76 -9.25
N ALA A 314 -19.74 18.26 -9.31
CA ALA A 314 -19.37 19.31 -10.26
C ALA A 314 -19.33 18.80 -11.72
N GLY A 315 -19.04 17.50 -11.93
CA GLY A 315 -19.11 16.84 -13.24
C GLY A 315 -20.54 16.50 -13.68
N ASP A 316 -21.48 16.34 -12.74
CA ASP A 316 -22.91 16.12 -12.99
C ASP A 316 -23.67 17.47 -13.19
N GLY A 317 -23.01 18.55 -13.69
CA GLY A 317 -23.61 19.86 -13.92
C GLY A 317 -24.95 19.77 -14.67
N PRO A 318 -25.85 20.80 -14.60
CA PRO A 318 -27.16 20.72 -15.20
C PRO A 318 -27.03 20.32 -16.65
N ALA A 319 -27.82 19.30 -17.08
CA ALA A 319 -27.92 18.92 -18.47
C ALA A 319 -28.17 20.18 -19.31
N PRO A 320 -27.51 20.35 -20.49
CA PRO A 320 -27.76 21.51 -21.32
C PRO A 320 -29.26 21.63 -21.56
N ALA A 321 -29.85 22.74 -21.12
CA ALA A 321 -31.23 23.02 -21.38
C ALA A 321 -31.43 23.12 -22.90
N GLY A 322 -32.06 22.09 -23.47
CA GLY A 322 -32.68 22.12 -24.81
C GLY A 322 -31.69 22.07 -25.98
N ALA A 323 -31.60 20.92 -26.62
CA ALA A 323 -31.46 20.84 -28.07
C ALA A 323 -32.78 20.36 -28.66
#